data_1058c4851e3b203ed8f4226182e5b202
#
_entry.id   1058c4851e3b203ed8f4226182e5b202
#
_cell.length_a   1.000
_cell.length_b   1.000
_cell.length_c   1.000
_cell.angle_alpha   90.00
_cell.angle_beta   90.00
_cell.angle_gamma   90.00
#
_symmetry.space_group_name_H-M   'P 1'
#
loop_
_entity.id
_entity.type
_entity.pdbx_description
1 polymer ?
#
loop_
_entity_poly.entity_id
_entity_poly.type
_entity_poly.pdbx_seq_one_letter_code
_entity_poly.pdbx_strand_id
1 'polypeptide(L)'
;MTALGQVLIVMSVLAGGIIYGTDVFSAIVLRPALALVDDRTLVSAMGRVHDFGDRRLRVPGVAGIGTAIAGTAVAAWAGHLGAAIAGTIAVAALASWLIIYGRISAPVNARLTAASQRGELPPDARLLQQRWDSVITARSGLQMVAILALCTVLITS
;
A
#
# COMPACT_ATOMS: atom_id res chain seq x y z
N MET A 1 -17.32 20.80 -4.20
CA MET A 1 -17.04 20.19 -2.87
C MET A 1 -16.60 21.26 -1.89
N THR A 2 -16.79 21.06 -0.58
CA THR A 2 -16.28 22.00 0.44
C THR A 2 -14.75 21.96 0.50
N ALA A 3 -14.11 23.08 0.96
CA ALA A 3 -12.66 23.13 1.16
C ALA A 3 -12.15 21.99 2.07
N LEU A 4 -12.93 21.65 3.11
CA LEU A 4 -12.60 20.50 3.97
C LEU A 4 -12.52 19.18 3.20
N GLY A 5 -13.49 18.92 2.32
CA GLY A 5 -13.50 17.70 1.50
C GLY A 5 -12.29 17.63 0.57
N GLN A 6 -11.91 18.76 -0.06
CA GLN A 6 -10.73 18.83 -0.92
C GLN A 6 -9.44 18.57 -0.13
N VAL A 7 -9.29 19.14 1.06
CA VAL A 7 -8.14 18.88 1.94
C VAL A 7 -8.05 17.40 2.31
N LEU A 8 -9.17 16.74 2.66
CA LEU A 8 -9.19 15.33 2.98
C LEU A 8 -8.71 14.47 1.79
N ILE A 9 -9.17 14.77 0.58
CA ILE A 9 -8.73 14.04 -0.62
C ILE A 9 -7.25 14.29 -0.91
N VAL A 10 -6.76 15.52 -0.80
CA VAL A 10 -5.32 15.84 -0.95
C VAL A 10 -4.48 15.06 0.06
N MET A 11 -4.90 15.03 1.32
CA MET A 11 -4.22 14.23 2.36
C MET A 11 -4.19 12.74 2.02
N SER A 12 -5.28 12.22 1.47
CA SER A 12 -5.34 10.82 0.99
C SER A 12 -4.38 10.56 -0.16
N VAL A 13 -4.30 11.46 -1.14
CA VAL A 13 -3.36 11.36 -2.28
C VAL A 13 -1.91 11.36 -1.79
N LEU A 14 -1.56 12.28 -0.88
CA LEU A 14 -0.19 12.36 -0.33
C LEU A 14 0.17 11.11 0.48
N ALA A 15 -0.70 10.70 1.37
CA ALA A 15 -0.48 9.50 2.20
C ALA A 15 -0.45 8.21 1.36
N GLY A 16 -1.39 8.07 0.42
CA GLY A 16 -1.43 6.96 -0.54
C GLY A 16 -0.21 6.95 -1.46
N GLY A 17 0.27 8.13 -1.88
CA GLY A 17 1.48 8.27 -2.69
C GLY A 17 2.73 7.69 -2.04
N ILE A 18 2.87 7.79 -0.71
CA ILE A 18 3.97 7.16 0.04
C ILE A 18 3.89 5.63 -0.10
N ILE A 19 2.71 5.04 0.09
CA ILE A 19 2.52 3.60 -0.01
C ILE A 19 2.70 3.13 -1.46
N TYR A 20 2.11 3.84 -2.42
CA TYR A 20 2.24 3.57 -3.84
C TYR A 20 3.70 3.58 -4.29
N GLY A 21 4.45 4.63 -3.93
CA GLY A 21 5.87 4.73 -4.26
C GLY A 21 6.70 3.58 -3.68
N THR A 22 6.40 3.15 -2.46
CA THR A 22 7.04 1.99 -1.83
C THR A 22 6.74 0.69 -2.58
N ASP A 23 5.48 0.46 -2.97
CA ASP A 23 5.08 -0.74 -3.71
C ASP A 23 5.67 -0.74 -5.13
N VAL A 24 5.68 0.39 -5.82
CA VAL A 24 6.30 0.54 -7.15
C VAL A 24 7.82 0.30 -7.07
N PHE A 25 8.51 0.94 -6.13
CA PHE A 25 9.93 0.70 -5.90
C PHE A 25 10.23 -0.78 -5.64
N SER A 26 9.40 -1.41 -4.83
CA SER A 26 9.53 -2.84 -4.54
C SER A 26 9.35 -3.71 -5.78
N ALA A 27 8.36 -3.38 -6.63
CA ALA A 27 8.07 -4.16 -7.84
C ALA A 27 9.18 -4.05 -8.91
N ILE A 28 9.71 -2.84 -9.13
CA ILE A 28 10.60 -2.58 -10.28
C ILE A 28 12.09 -2.53 -9.91
N VAL A 29 12.43 -2.29 -8.65
CA VAL A 29 13.83 -2.16 -8.20
C VAL A 29 14.20 -3.25 -7.19
N LEU A 30 13.47 -3.34 -6.08
CA LEU A 30 13.85 -4.21 -4.97
C LEU A 30 13.74 -5.70 -5.33
N ARG A 31 12.64 -6.10 -5.98
CA ARG A 31 12.41 -7.49 -6.41
C ARG A 31 13.53 -8.03 -7.31
N PRO A 32 13.92 -7.39 -8.43
CA PRO A 32 15.03 -7.88 -9.26
C PRO A 32 16.38 -7.84 -8.53
N ALA A 33 16.63 -6.85 -7.67
CA ALA A 33 17.87 -6.79 -6.89
C ALA A 33 17.99 -7.96 -5.90
N LEU A 34 16.89 -8.31 -5.22
CA LEU A 34 16.86 -9.44 -4.27
C LEU A 34 16.98 -10.81 -4.95
N ALA A 35 16.66 -10.92 -6.23
CA ALA A 35 16.87 -12.15 -6.98
C ALA A 35 18.36 -12.51 -7.16
N LEU A 36 19.24 -11.52 -7.04
CA LEU A 36 20.68 -11.65 -7.25
C LEU A 36 21.51 -11.88 -5.97
N VAL A 37 20.89 -11.83 -4.79
CA VAL A 37 21.58 -12.03 -3.52
C VAL A 37 21.35 -13.44 -2.98
N ASP A 38 22.21 -13.89 -2.05
CA ASP A 38 22.02 -15.16 -1.33
C ASP A 38 20.85 -15.10 -0.32
N ASP A 39 20.41 -16.26 0.15
CA ASP A 39 19.23 -16.38 1.03
C ASP A 39 19.43 -15.71 2.38
N ARG A 40 20.65 -15.72 2.93
CA ARG A 40 20.96 -15.07 4.20
C ARG A 40 20.87 -13.55 4.07
N THR A 41 21.42 -13.01 3.01
CA THR A 41 21.32 -11.58 2.66
C THR A 41 19.86 -11.18 2.44
N LEU A 42 19.09 -11.99 1.70
CA LEU A 42 17.66 -11.76 1.48
C LEU A 42 16.89 -11.68 2.80
N VAL A 43 17.03 -12.69 3.67
CA VAL A 43 16.32 -12.73 4.97
C VAL A 43 16.72 -11.57 5.86
N SER A 44 18.02 -11.25 5.94
CA SER A 44 18.52 -10.14 6.75
C SER A 44 18.01 -8.78 6.25
N ALA A 45 18.04 -8.53 4.95
CA ALA A 45 17.59 -7.28 4.35
C ALA A 45 16.06 -7.13 4.44
N MET A 46 15.31 -8.13 3.92
CA MET A 46 13.86 -8.06 3.87
C MET A 46 13.22 -8.09 5.26
N GLY A 47 13.76 -8.88 6.19
CA GLY A 47 13.27 -8.87 7.57
C GLY A 47 13.34 -7.48 8.21
N ARG A 48 14.42 -6.73 7.97
CA ARG A 48 14.56 -5.35 8.47
C ARG A 48 13.67 -4.37 7.69
N VAL A 49 13.62 -4.48 6.37
CA VAL A 49 12.73 -3.64 5.53
C VAL A 49 11.29 -3.79 5.99
N HIS A 50 10.82 -5.02 6.22
CA HIS A 50 9.45 -5.27 6.68
C HIS A 50 9.22 -4.78 8.11
N ASP A 51 10.17 -4.99 9.03
CA ASP A 51 10.06 -4.52 10.41
C ASP A 51 9.88 -2.99 10.47
N PHE A 52 10.73 -2.24 9.76
CA PHE A 52 10.61 -0.79 9.72
C PHE A 52 9.41 -0.33 8.89
N GLY A 53 9.14 -0.98 7.78
CA GLY A 53 8.03 -0.66 6.89
C GLY A 53 6.68 -0.81 7.61
N ASP A 54 6.40 -1.96 8.20
CA ASP A 54 5.13 -2.24 8.86
C ASP A 54 4.86 -1.31 10.05
N ARG A 55 5.91 -0.85 10.72
CA ARG A 55 5.76 0.13 11.82
C ARG A 55 5.55 1.55 11.32
N ARG A 56 6.34 2.01 10.33
CA ARG A 56 6.36 3.42 9.92
C ARG A 56 5.30 3.74 8.87
N LEU A 57 5.00 2.80 7.98
CA LEU A 57 4.00 3.00 6.93
C LEU A 57 2.56 2.78 7.41
N ARG A 58 2.36 2.30 8.65
CA ARG A 58 1.01 2.16 9.24
C ARG A 58 0.30 3.51 9.32
N VAL A 59 1.00 4.57 9.74
CA VAL A 59 0.39 5.90 9.89
C VAL A 59 -0.10 6.45 8.54
N PRO A 60 0.75 6.58 7.49
CA PRO A 60 0.24 7.03 6.19
C PRO A 60 -0.79 6.06 5.59
N GLY A 61 -0.67 4.75 5.79
CA GLY A 61 -1.65 3.78 5.31
C GLY A 61 -3.04 4.01 5.90
N VAL A 62 -3.14 4.12 7.23
CA VAL A 62 -4.41 4.37 7.93
C VAL A 62 -4.95 5.77 7.61
N ALA A 63 -4.09 6.79 7.63
CA ALA A 63 -4.48 8.16 7.30
C ALA A 63 -5.02 8.27 5.88
N GLY A 64 -4.34 7.65 4.89
CA GLY A 64 -4.77 7.66 3.49
C GLY A 64 -6.15 7.05 3.29
N ILE A 65 -6.41 5.87 3.88
CA ILE A 65 -7.71 5.21 3.78
C ILE A 65 -8.79 6.03 4.51
N GLY A 66 -8.51 6.48 5.74
CA GLY A 66 -9.47 7.24 6.54
C GLY A 66 -9.88 8.55 5.87
N THR A 67 -8.92 9.29 5.32
CA THR A 67 -9.20 10.56 4.62
C THR A 67 -9.86 10.34 3.26
N ALA A 68 -9.59 9.23 2.55
CA ALA A 68 -10.32 8.85 1.35
C ALA A 68 -11.81 8.61 1.65
N ILE A 69 -12.10 7.83 2.68
CA ILE A 69 -13.48 7.54 3.11
C ILE A 69 -14.19 8.83 3.51
N ALA A 70 -13.58 9.65 4.36
CA ALA A 70 -14.18 10.90 4.85
C ALA A 70 -14.42 11.90 3.71
N GLY A 71 -13.43 12.09 2.81
CA GLY A 71 -13.56 12.97 1.66
C GLY A 71 -14.64 12.51 0.67
N THR A 72 -14.74 11.20 0.44
CA THR A 72 -15.80 10.60 -0.39
C THR A 72 -17.18 10.84 0.21
N ALA A 73 -17.32 10.66 1.54
CA ALA A 73 -18.57 10.91 2.24
C ALA A 73 -18.98 12.38 2.14
N VAL A 74 -18.04 13.32 2.28
CA VAL A 74 -18.29 14.77 2.10
C VAL A 74 -18.75 15.08 0.67
N ALA A 75 -18.13 14.46 -0.36
CA ALA A 75 -18.54 14.64 -1.74
C ALA A 75 -19.97 14.13 -2.00
N ALA A 76 -20.29 12.95 -1.45
CA ALA A 76 -21.63 12.37 -1.56
C ALA A 76 -22.70 13.23 -0.86
N TRP A 77 -22.40 13.69 0.37
CA TRP A 77 -23.31 14.55 1.11
C TRP A 77 -23.57 15.90 0.43
N ALA A 78 -22.55 16.45 -0.22
CA ALA A 78 -22.66 17.71 -0.98
C ALA A 78 -23.35 17.57 -2.34
N GLY A 79 -23.80 16.35 -2.72
CA GLY A 79 -24.48 16.10 -4.00
C GLY A 79 -23.56 16.03 -5.22
N HIS A 80 -22.25 15.98 -5.06
CA HIS A 80 -21.29 15.84 -6.16
C HIS A 80 -21.16 14.39 -6.61
N LEU A 81 -22.14 13.92 -7.40
CA LEU A 81 -22.27 12.51 -7.77
C LEU A 81 -21.01 11.95 -8.46
N GLY A 82 -20.41 12.68 -9.41
CA GLY A 82 -19.21 12.26 -10.12
C GLY A 82 -18.02 12.05 -9.16
N ALA A 83 -17.81 13.00 -8.24
CA ALA A 83 -16.79 12.93 -7.20
C ALA A 83 -17.05 11.76 -6.23
N ALA A 84 -18.31 11.53 -5.83
CA ALA A 84 -18.68 10.42 -4.95
C ALA A 84 -18.44 9.05 -5.61
N ILE A 85 -18.75 8.90 -6.89
CA ILE A 85 -18.46 7.68 -7.65
C ILE A 85 -16.94 7.44 -7.72
N ALA A 86 -16.15 8.45 -8.12
CA ALA A 86 -14.72 8.34 -8.19
C ALA A 86 -14.10 8.00 -6.82
N GLY A 87 -14.54 8.66 -5.75
CA GLY A 87 -14.12 8.37 -4.39
C GLY A 87 -14.45 6.94 -3.95
N THR A 88 -15.62 6.42 -4.32
CA THR A 88 -16.01 5.04 -4.03
C THR A 88 -15.09 4.04 -4.74
N ILE A 89 -14.71 4.30 -5.99
CA ILE A 89 -13.74 3.49 -6.74
C ILE A 89 -12.39 3.50 -6.00
N ALA A 90 -11.93 4.66 -5.54
CA ALA A 90 -10.69 4.77 -4.77
C ALA A 90 -10.75 3.96 -3.48
N VAL A 91 -11.82 4.08 -2.70
CA VAL A 91 -12.00 3.33 -1.45
C VAL A 91 -12.06 1.83 -1.72
N ALA A 92 -12.75 1.37 -2.76
CA ALA A 92 -12.80 -0.04 -3.13
C ALA A 92 -11.42 -0.59 -3.52
N ALA A 93 -10.63 0.17 -4.29
CA ALA A 93 -9.27 -0.20 -4.65
C ALA A 93 -8.35 -0.29 -3.42
N LEU A 94 -8.44 0.68 -2.49
CA LEU A 94 -7.69 0.67 -1.23
C LEU A 94 -8.10 -0.49 -0.32
N ALA A 95 -9.39 -0.82 -0.24
CA ALA A 95 -9.87 -1.97 0.51
C ALA A 95 -9.34 -3.29 -0.08
N SER A 96 -9.35 -3.43 -1.40
CA SER A 96 -8.79 -4.60 -2.09
C SER A 96 -7.29 -4.74 -1.84
N TRP A 97 -6.56 -3.63 -1.91
CA TRP A 97 -5.14 -3.59 -1.54
C TRP A 97 -4.90 -4.03 -0.10
N LEU A 98 -5.70 -3.54 0.86
CA LEU A 98 -5.58 -3.88 2.27
C LEU A 98 -5.86 -5.38 2.53
N ILE A 99 -6.83 -5.96 1.83
CA ILE A 99 -7.13 -7.40 1.91
C ILE A 99 -5.93 -8.23 1.42
N ILE A 100 -5.35 -7.87 0.27
CA ILE A 100 -4.16 -8.55 -0.27
C ILE A 100 -2.99 -8.43 0.70
N TYR A 101 -2.73 -7.21 1.21
CA TYR A 101 -1.69 -6.97 2.19
C TYR A 101 -1.89 -7.85 3.44
N GLY A 102 -3.07 -7.82 4.04
CA GLY A 102 -3.33 -8.56 5.28
C GLY A 102 -3.29 -10.08 5.13
N ARG A 103 -3.70 -10.61 3.98
CA ARG A 103 -3.75 -12.07 3.75
C ARG A 103 -2.45 -12.66 3.24
N ILE A 104 -1.63 -11.89 2.55
CA ILE A 104 -0.42 -12.40 1.88
C ILE A 104 0.83 -11.70 2.38
N SER A 105 0.91 -10.37 2.28
CA SER A 105 2.14 -9.65 2.59
C SER A 105 2.44 -9.63 4.09
N ALA A 106 1.49 -9.29 4.94
CA ALA A 106 1.71 -9.16 6.37
C ALA A 106 2.18 -10.48 7.05
N PRO A 107 1.61 -11.66 6.74
CA PRO A 107 2.14 -12.93 7.27
C PRO A 107 3.57 -13.23 6.80
N VAL A 108 3.92 -12.92 5.55
CA VAL A 108 5.28 -13.09 5.03
C VAL A 108 6.24 -12.13 5.72
N ASN A 109 5.84 -10.84 5.85
CA ASN A 109 6.61 -9.82 6.55
C ASN A 109 6.95 -10.28 7.97
N ALA A 110 5.94 -10.74 8.73
CA ALA A 110 6.12 -11.20 10.10
C ALA A 110 7.12 -12.36 10.20
N ARG A 111 7.06 -13.34 9.27
CA ARG A 111 7.97 -14.49 9.25
C ARG A 111 9.42 -14.08 8.94
N LEU A 112 9.62 -13.25 7.91
CA LEU A 112 10.96 -12.77 7.53
C LEU A 112 11.56 -11.85 8.60
N THR A 113 10.74 -10.98 9.22
CA THR A 113 11.14 -10.15 10.34
C THR A 113 11.60 -11.00 11.52
N ALA A 114 10.81 -11.98 11.94
CA ALA A 114 11.15 -12.85 13.05
C ALA A 114 12.43 -13.67 12.80
N ALA A 115 12.60 -14.20 11.59
CA ALA A 115 13.81 -14.93 11.19
C ALA A 115 15.05 -14.02 11.22
N SER A 116 14.95 -12.80 10.65
CA SER A 116 16.03 -11.82 10.66
C SER A 116 16.44 -11.41 12.08
N GLN A 117 15.47 -11.21 12.98
CA GLN A 117 15.73 -10.85 14.38
C GLN A 117 16.43 -11.95 15.17
N ARG A 118 16.16 -13.24 14.84
CA ARG A 118 16.81 -14.39 15.48
C ARG A 118 18.10 -14.83 14.81
N GLY A 119 18.48 -14.20 13.67
CA GLY A 119 19.63 -14.63 12.87
C GLY A 119 19.43 -15.99 12.19
N GLU A 120 18.18 -16.43 12.06
CA GLU A 120 17.82 -17.71 11.47
C GLU A 120 17.67 -17.60 9.94
N LEU A 121 17.90 -18.73 9.25
CA LEU A 121 17.65 -18.87 7.83
C LEU A 121 16.53 -19.90 7.62
N PRO A 122 15.28 -19.48 7.38
CA PRO A 122 14.20 -20.39 7.10
C PRO A 122 14.48 -21.20 5.81
N PRO A 123 14.22 -22.50 5.79
CA PRO A 123 14.46 -23.32 4.59
C PRO A 123 13.57 -22.93 3.41
N ASP A 124 12.46 -22.23 3.67
CA ASP A 124 11.52 -21.71 2.69
C ASP A 124 11.65 -20.20 2.42
N ALA A 125 12.80 -19.59 2.75
CA ALA A 125 13.01 -18.14 2.62
C ALA A 125 12.68 -17.61 1.20
N ARG A 126 13.15 -18.29 0.15
CA ARG A 126 12.84 -17.93 -1.25
C ARG A 126 11.37 -18.09 -1.59
N LEU A 127 10.71 -19.11 -1.08
CA LEU A 127 9.28 -19.33 -1.30
C LEU A 127 8.45 -18.21 -0.62
N LEU A 128 8.84 -17.78 0.56
CA LEU A 128 8.23 -16.63 1.24
C LEU A 128 8.37 -15.36 0.40
N GLN A 129 9.58 -15.08 -0.11
CA GLN A 129 9.80 -13.94 -0.99
C GLN A 129 8.98 -14.02 -2.28
N GLN A 130 8.98 -15.18 -2.95
CA GLN A 130 8.17 -15.40 -4.16
C GLN A 130 6.68 -15.16 -3.91
N ARG A 131 6.16 -15.60 -2.77
CA ARG A 131 4.77 -15.37 -2.38
C ARG A 131 4.47 -13.88 -2.18
N TRP A 132 5.39 -13.13 -1.59
CA TRP A 132 5.28 -11.68 -1.45
C TRP A 132 5.35 -10.98 -2.82
N ASP A 133 6.31 -11.38 -3.66
CA ASP A 133 6.53 -10.85 -5.00
C ASP A 133 5.33 -11.09 -5.93
N SER A 134 4.59 -12.18 -5.73
CA SER A 134 3.45 -12.55 -6.59
C SER A 134 2.31 -11.53 -6.57
N VAL A 135 2.21 -10.73 -5.51
CA VAL A 135 1.12 -9.75 -5.34
C VAL A 135 1.58 -8.30 -5.46
N ILE A 136 2.88 -8.02 -5.50
CA ILE A 136 3.38 -6.64 -5.44
C ILE A 136 2.92 -5.80 -6.64
N THR A 137 2.87 -6.36 -7.84
CA THR A 137 2.40 -5.68 -9.04
C THR A 137 0.90 -5.38 -8.96
N ALA A 138 0.09 -6.33 -8.46
CA ALA A 138 -1.34 -6.10 -8.25
C ALA A 138 -1.58 -5.01 -7.19
N ARG A 139 -0.81 -5.03 -6.11
CA ARG A 139 -0.85 -4.00 -5.06
C ARG A 139 -0.52 -2.61 -5.61
N SER A 140 0.56 -2.49 -6.39
CA SER A 140 0.93 -1.23 -7.05
C SER A 140 -0.17 -0.74 -8.00
N GLY A 141 -0.77 -1.63 -8.79
CA GLY A 141 -1.86 -1.30 -9.70
C GLY A 141 -3.10 -0.79 -8.98
N LEU A 142 -3.51 -1.42 -7.87
CA LEU A 142 -4.64 -0.97 -7.05
C LEU A 142 -4.39 0.41 -6.44
N GLN A 143 -3.18 0.68 -5.96
CA GLN A 143 -2.80 2.00 -5.46
C GLN A 143 -2.82 3.07 -6.55
N MET A 144 -2.35 2.74 -7.75
CA MET A 144 -2.42 3.65 -8.90
C MET A 144 -3.88 3.99 -9.25
N VAL A 145 -4.75 2.99 -9.32
CA VAL A 145 -6.20 3.20 -9.56
C VAL A 145 -6.80 4.09 -8.47
N ALA A 146 -6.46 3.86 -7.21
CA ALA A 146 -6.95 4.67 -6.11
C ALA A 146 -6.51 6.13 -6.23
N ILE A 147 -5.23 6.39 -6.50
CA ILE A 147 -4.70 7.76 -6.65
C ILE A 147 -5.34 8.46 -7.85
N LEU A 148 -5.46 7.81 -9.00
CA LEU A 148 -6.10 8.38 -10.17
C LEU A 148 -7.57 8.73 -9.90
N ALA A 149 -8.30 7.85 -9.22
CA ALA A 149 -9.68 8.09 -8.83
C ALA A 149 -9.80 9.26 -7.83
N LEU A 150 -8.89 9.37 -6.84
CA LEU A 150 -8.85 10.51 -5.91
C LEU A 150 -8.52 11.83 -6.62
N CYS A 151 -7.61 11.82 -7.59
CA CYS A 151 -7.35 13.00 -8.43
C CYS A 151 -8.60 13.38 -9.25
N THR A 152 -9.36 12.39 -9.75
CA THR A 152 -10.63 12.65 -10.43
C THR A 152 -11.65 13.31 -9.50
N VAL A 153 -11.72 12.93 -8.22
CA VAL A 153 -12.56 13.62 -7.22
C VAL A 153 -12.25 15.12 -7.18
N LEU A 154 -10.97 15.49 -7.17
CA LEU A 154 -10.55 16.91 -7.11
C LEU A 154 -10.90 17.70 -8.38
N ILE A 155 -10.92 17.03 -9.54
CA ILE A 155 -11.20 17.69 -10.83
C ILE A 155 -12.71 17.85 -11.04
N THR A 156 -13.53 16.94 -10.48
CA THR A 156 -14.99 16.91 -10.70
C THR A 156 -15.82 17.49 -9.55
N SER A 157 -15.14 18.14 -8.57
CA SER A 157 -15.79 18.66 -7.36
C SER A 157 -15.91 20.18 -7.31
#